data_44df684bb98f5c87008ecffe34d7797d
#
_entry.id   44df684bb98f5c87008ecffe34d7797d
#
_cell.length_a   1.000
_cell.length_b   1.000
_cell.length_c   1.000
_cell.angle_alpha   90.00
_cell.angle_beta   90.00
_cell.angle_gamma   90.00
#
_symmetry.space_group_name_H-M   'P 1'
#
loop_
_entity.id
_entity.type
_entity.pdbx_description
1 polymer ?
#
loop_
_entity_poly.entity_id
_entity_poly.type
_entity_poly.pdbx_seq_one_letter_code
_entity_poly.pdbx_strand_id
1 'polypeptide(L)'
;MPIRHATLLRRVSILTTDKMFASTVMQAKDFFHLASLRYSKQLGQGLVPAFETRLVSPDGLPVSSFSDVTLPVDGALCQSDIIVIPAFWDDFETLCQRYPQILPWLREQHANGAVLCAEATGVYWLAEAGLLDGKEATTYWRFFSAFAERYPKVLLNQEKHLTDADNVYCAGGTTSACDLYIYLIERFCGANVAQAVARDILYEVRRTYSPGRIGFGGQKLHQDVVILQIQHWLEEHFADKFRFEDVAREHGMSIRNFMRRFQTATGDKPLHYLQRLRIETAKGLLSGTRKSIKTISYEVGYDDASFFARLFRQHTELSPNQYRXXXXXXXXXXXXSCKLQEPGLLACGLQLETCRCD
;
A
#
# COMPACT_ATOMS: atom_id res chain seq x y z
N MET A 1 29.71 -4.94 -16.03
CA MET A 1 28.97 -3.69 -16.34
C MET A 1 27.55 -3.88 -15.80
N PRO A 2 27.10 -3.07 -14.83
CA PRO A 2 25.71 -3.17 -14.38
C PRO A 2 24.79 -2.72 -15.50
N ILE A 3 23.84 -3.56 -15.81
CA ILE A 3 22.77 -3.24 -16.77
C ILE A 3 22.01 -2.05 -16.18
N ARG A 4 22.17 -0.88 -16.79
CA ARG A 4 21.34 0.28 -16.46
C ARG A 4 19.94 -0.04 -16.94
N HIS A 5 19.07 -0.46 -16.03
CA HIS A 5 17.65 -0.45 -16.32
C HIS A 5 17.24 1.00 -16.51
N ALA A 6 17.12 1.42 -17.75
CA ALA A 6 16.48 2.69 -18.04
C ALA A 6 15.06 2.59 -17.50
N THR A 7 14.78 3.33 -16.46
CA THR A 7 13.45 3.34 -15.87
C THR A 7 12.52 4.02 -16.87
N LEU A 8 11.61 3.23 -17.41
CA LEU A 8 10.55 3.75 -18.25
C LEU A 8 9.60 4.59 -17.39
N LEU A 9 9.48 5.86 -17.70
CA LEU A 9 8.47 6.73 -17.10
C LEU A 9 7.09 6.11 -17.37
N ARG A 10 6.32 5.88 -16.31
CA ARG A 10 4.98 5.28 -16.42
C ARG A 10 3.93 6.36 -16.29
N ARG A 11 3.00 6.37 -17.24
CA ARG A 11 1.87 7.30 -17.24
C ARG A 11 0.76 6.72 -16.38
N VAL A 12 0.42 7.43 -15.31
CA VAL A 12 -0.67 7.06 -14.39
C VAL A 12 -1.82 8.02 -14.64
N SER A 13 -2.93 7.51 -15.15
CA SER A 13 -4.16 8.29 -15.31
C SER A 13 -5.11 7.97 -14.16
N ILE A 14 -5.55 9.00 -13.46
CA ILE A 14 -6.54 8.89 -12.40
C ILE A 14 -7.85 9.37 -13.01
N LEU A 15 -8.77 8.44 -13.25
CA LEU A 15 -10.08 8.75 -13.84
C LEU A 15 -10.86 9.63 -12.88
N THR A 16 -11.32 10.76 -13.38
CA THR A 16 -12.00 11.76 -12.57
C THR A 16 -13.35 12.09 -13.23
N THR A 17 -14.43 11.75 -12.56
CA THR A 17 -15.80 12.03 -13.02
C THR A 17 -16.54 12.80 -11.92
N ASP A 18 -17.71 13.34 -12.27
CA ASP A 18 -18.60 13.92 -11.27
C ASP A 18 -18.91 12.89 -10.17
N LYS A 19 -19.11 13.38 -8.97
CA LYS A 19 -19.49 12.61 -7.79
C LYS A 19 -18.44 11.61 -7.29
N MET A 20 -17.20 11.68 -7.78
CA MET A 20 -16.10 10.94 -7.13
C MET A 20 -15.72 11.59 -5.80
N PHE A 21 -15.25 10.77 -4.87
CA PHE A 21 -14.69 11.28 -3.62
C PHE A 21 -13.37 12.01 -3.93
N ALA A 22 -13.31 13.31 -3.65
CA ALA A 22 -12.09 14.11 -3.87
C ALA A 22 -10.87 13.49 -3.14
N SER A 23 -11.12 12.96 -1.93
CA SER A 23 -10.06 12.34 -1.13
C SER A 23 -9.43 11.14 -1.84
N THR A 24 -10.22 10.28 -2.50
CA THR A 24 -9.68 9.09 -3.17
C THR A 24 -8.93 9.46 -4.45
N VAL A 25 -9.41 10.49 -5.16
CA VAL A 25 -8.71 11.02 -6.35
C VAL A 25 -7.32 11.54 -5.96
N MET A 26 -7.28 12.41 -4.94
CA MET A 26 -6.02 13.05 -4.51
C MET A 26 -5.10 12.06 -3.81
N GLN A 27 -5.65 11.10 -3.05
CA GLN A 27 -4.85 10.06 -2.41
C GLN A 27 -4.02 9.31 -3.45
N ALA A 28 -4.64 8.85 -4.54
CA ALA A 28 -3.92 8.15 -5.61
C ALA A 28 -2.81 9.05 -6.19
N LYS A 29 -3.13 10.31 -6.48
CA LYS A 29 -2.16 11.26 -7.04
C LYS A 29 -0.97 11.45 -6.10
N ASP A 30 -1.22 11.61 -4.80
CA ASP A 30 -0.18 11.84 -3.80
C ASP A 30 0.74 10.63 -3.65
N PHE A 31 0.18 9.40 -3.64
CA PHE A 31 0.99 8.18 -3.54
C PHE A 31 1.99 8.07 -4.68
N PHE A 32 1.54 8.21 -5.93
CA PHE A 32 2.42 8.07 -7.09
C PHE A 32 3.39 9.25 -7.24
N HIS A 33 2.96 10.45 -6.85
CA HIS A 33 3.84 11.63 -6.87
C HIS A 33 4.97 11.45 -5.85
N LEU A 34 4.63 11.06 -4.62
CA LEU A 34 5.63 10.82 -3.58
C LEU A 34 6.58 9.67 -3.98
N ALA A 35 6.05 8.63 -4.63
CA ALA A 35 6.89 7.54 -5.14
C ALA A 35 7.93 8.05 -6.15
N SER A 36 7.54 8.98 -7.03
CA SER A 36 8.49 9.59 -7.97
C SER A 36 9.58 10.37 -7.26
N LEU A 37 9.21 11.14 -6.21
CA LEU A 37 10.20 11.88 -5.43
C LEU A 37 11.18 10.95 -4.71
N ARG A 38 10.66 9.88 -4.10
CA ARG A 38 11.50 8.90 -3.39
C ARG A 38 12.41 8.12 -4.35
N TYR A 39 11.89 7.77 -5.53
CA TYR A 39 12.64 7.07 -6.57
C TYR A 39 13.79 7.93 -7.08
N SER A 40 13.54 9.21 -7.41
CA SER A 40 14.56 10.16 -7.86
C SER A 40 15.67 10.31 -6.83
N LYS A 41 15.30 10.42 -5.56
CA LYS A 41 16.25 10.53 -4.45
C LYS A 41 17.13 9.28 -4.34
N GLN A 42 16.53 8.09 -4.51
CA GLN A 42 17.27 6.83 -4.43
C GLN A 42 18.32 6.71 -5.55
N LEU A 43 18.01 7.22 -6.76
CA LEU A 43 18.93 7.14 -7.90
C LEU A 43 20.08 8.12 -7.78
N GLY A 44 20.00 9.13 -6.89
CA GLY A 44 21.05 10.16 -6.74
C GLY A 44 21.24 11.04 -7.98
N GLN A 45 20.31 11.00 -8.89
CA GLN A 45 20.28 11.82 -10.10
C GLN A 45 19.12 12.78 -9.96
N GLY A 46 19.23 13.98 -10.52
CA GLY A 46 18.17 14.98 -10.44
C GLY A 46 16.78 14.42 -10.73
N LEU A 47 15.77 15.23 -10.83
CA LEU A 47 14.37 14.78 -10.94
C LEU A 47 14.15 13.83 -12.13
N VAL A 48 14.23 12.52 -11.86
CA VAL A 48 13.87 11.47 -12.82
C VAL A 48 12.58 10.81 -12.27
N PRO A 49 11.41 11.27 -12.69
CA PRO A 49 10.18 10.73 -12.15
C PRO A 49 9.95 9.29 -12.63
N ALA A 50 9.51 8.42 -11.71
CA ALA A 50 9.08 7.07 -12.05
C ALA A 50 7.67 7.08 -12.64
N PHE A 51 6.85 8.02 -12.18
CA PHE A 51 5.44 8.14 -12.59
C PHE A 51 5.12 9.57 -13.01
N GLU A 52 4.42 9.70 -14.13
CA GLU A 52 3.75 10.93 -14.54
C GLU A 52 2.27 10.75 -14.23
N THR A 53 1.79 11.42 -13.18
CA THR A 53 0.40 11.28 -12.75
C THR A 53 -0.47 12.39 -13.32
N ARG A 54 -1.58 12.03 -13.92
CA ARG A 54 -2.53 12.96 -14.54
C ARG A 54 -3.95 12.67 -14.06
N LEU A 55 -4.67 13.70 -13.70
CA LEU A 55 -6.12 13.62 -13.50
C LEU A 55 -6.76 13.75 -14.87
N VAL A 56 -7.55 12.77 -15.28
CA VAL A 56 -8.18 12.76 -16.61
C VAL A 56 -9.69 12.64 -16.46
N SER A 57 -10.42 13.44 -17.21
CA SER A 57 -11.88 13.32 -17.28
C SER A 57 -12.29 12.92 -18.69
N PRO A 58 -13.52 12.42 -18.88
CA PRO A 58 -13.94 11.97 -20.21
C PRO A 58 -13.82 13.02 -21.31
N ASP A 59 -14.06 14.28 -20.99
CA ASP A 59 -14.02 15.40 -21.94
C ASP A 59 -12.87 16.37 -21.70
N GLY A 60 -12.03 16.12 -20.69
CA GLY A 60 -10.91 16.99 -20.33
C GLY A 60 -11.32 18.23 -19.55
N LEU A 61 -12.58 18.30 -19.09
CA LEU A 61 -13.09 19.42 -18.32
C LEU A 61 -13.09 19.11 -16.82
N PRO A 62 -12.92 20.12 -15.95
CA PRO A 62 -13.04 19.94 -14.51
C PRO A 62 -14.38 19.30 -14.12
N VAL A 63 -14.39 18.58 -13.01
CA VAL A 63 -15.56 17.86 -12.53
C VAL A 63 -15.93 18.34 -11.12
N SER A 64 -17.18 18.10 -10.72
CA SER A 64 -17.65 18.37 -9.36
C SER A 64 -17.63 17.08 -8.55
N SER A 65 -16.83 17.05 -7.50
CA SER A 65 -16.73 15.89 -6.62
C SER A 65 -18.01 15.64 -5.82
N PHE A 66 -18.05 14.53 -5.09
CA PHE A 66 -19.16 14.21 -4.18
C PHE A 66 -19.41 15.32 -3.15
N SER A 67 -18.36 15.95 -2.68
CA SER A 67 -18.43 17.03 -1.68
C SER A 67 -18.52 18.43 -2.31
N ASP A 68 -18.88 18.50 -3.59
CA ASP A 68 -19.06 19.74 -4.36
C ASP A 68 -17.79 20.59 -4.51
N VAL A 69 -16.61 19.95 -4.33
CA VAL A 69 -15.33 20.58 -4.64
C VAL A 69 -15.05 20.39 -6.13
N THR A 70 -14.73 21.47 -6.83
CA THR A 70 -14.30 21.38 -8.23
C THR A 70 -12.90 20.81 -8.30
N LEU A 71 -12.75 19.67 -8.99
CA LEU A 71 -11.47 19.03 -9.21
C LEU A 71 -10.96 19.45 -10.59
N PRO A 72 -9.77 20.08 -10.66
CA PRO A 72 -9.15 20.34 -11.96
C PRO A 72 -8.71 19.04 -12.58
N VAL A 73 -8.60 19.00 -13.90
CA VAL A 73 -8.04 17.85 -14.62
C VAL A 73 -6.93 18.30 -15.54
N ASP A 74 -6.01 17.38 -15.84
CA ASP A 74 -4.85 17.65 -16.69
C ASP A 74 -5.18 17.44 -18.18
N GLY A 75 -6.31 16.80 -18.46
CA GLY A 75 -6.75 16.56 -19.84
C GLY A 75 -7.81 15.49 -19.96
N ALA A 76 -8.12 15.13 -21.19
CA ALA A 76 -9.08 14.07 -21.51
C ALA A 76 -8.46 12.68 -21.36
N LEU A 77 -9.28 11.64 -21.51
CA LEU A 77 -8.84 10.24 -21.48
C LEU A 77 -7.69 10.04 -22.49
N CYS A 78 -6.64 9.38 -22.06
CA CYS A 78 -5.41 9.24 -22.85
C CYS A 78 -4.79 7.86 -22.68
N GLN A 79 -3.76 7.59 -23.46
CA GLN A 79 -2.99 6.34 -23.32
C GLN A 79 -2.25 6.34 -21.99
N SER A 80 -2.34 5.21 -21.28
CA SER A 80 -1.86 5.09 -19.91
C SER A 80 -1.21 3.73 -19.67
N ASP A 81 -0.24 3.69 -18.76
CA ASP A 81 0.37 2.44 -18.29
C ASP A 81 -0.37 1.91 -17.06
N ILE A 82 -0.90 2.83 -16.25
CA ILE A 82 -1.67 2.51 -15.05
C ILE A 82 -2.90 3.42 -15.04
N ILE A 83 -4.06 2.84 -14.78
CA ILE A 83 -5.30 3.60 -14.63
C ILE A 83 -5.84 3.34 -13.22
N VAL A 84 -6.07 4.41 -12.48
CA VAL A 84 -6.73 4.36 -11.19
C VAL A 84 -8.16 4.86 -11.35
N ILE A 85 -9.10 4.09 -10.83
CA ILE A 85 -10.54 4.41 -10.87
C ILE A 85 -11.01 4.61 -9.42
N PRO A 86 -11.06 5.86 -8.95
CA PRO A 86 -11.44 6.15 -7.56
C PRO A 86 -12.90 5.83 -7.27
N ALA A 87 -13.26 5.89 -5.99
CA ALA A 87 -14.63 5.70 -5.54
C ALA A 87 -15.51 6.89 -5.92
N PHE A 88 -16.78 6.60 -6.20
CA PHE A 88 -17.81 7.62 -6.44
C PHE A 88 -19.03 7.33 -5.55
N TRP A 89 -19.89 8.33 -5.42
CA TRP A 89 -21.15 8.20 -4.68
C TRP A 89 -22.28 8.83 -5.49
N ASP A 90 -22.85 8.03 -6.37
CA ASP A 90 -23.98 8.43 -7.21
C ASP A 90 -24.61 7.16 -7.79
N ASP A 91 -25.72 7.33 -8.50
CA ASP A 91 -26.31 6.26 -9.29
C ASP A 91 -25.38 5.91 -10.46
N PHE A 92 -24.90 4.69 -10.51
CA PHE A 92 -23.94 4.26 -11.53
C PHE A 92 -24.54 4.31 -12.94
N GLU A 93 -25.83 3.97 -13.07
CA GLU A 93 -26.50 4.02 -14.38
C GLU A 93 -26.46 5.42 -14.99
N THR A 94 -26.76 6.42 -14.16
CA THR A 94 -26.69 7.83 -14.55
C THR A 94 -25.28 8.23 -14.98
N LEU A 95 -24.26 7.84 -14.20
CA LEU A 95 -22.86 8.12 -14.54
C LEU A 95 -22.45 7.44 -15.84
N CYS A 96 -22.85 6.19 -16.02
CA CYS A 96 -22.51 5.41 -17.21
C CYS A 96 -23.11 6.02 -18.48
N GLN A 97 -24.36 6.50 -18.39
CA GLN A 97 -25.02 7.18 -19.50
C GLN A 97 -24.39 8.53 -19.81
N ARG A 98 -23.94 9.26 -18.76
CA ARG A 98 -23.28 10.55 -18.93
C ARG A 98 -21.92 10.44 -19.58
N TYR A 99 -21.17 9.35 -19.29
CA TYR A 99 -19.78 9.18 -19.69
C TYR A 99 -19.56 7.87 -20.49
N PRO A 100 -20.28 7.67 -21.60
CA PRO A 100 -20.20 6.37 -22.33
C PRO A 100 -18.83 6.07 -22.88
N GLN A 101 -17.96 7.08 -23.07
CA GLN A 101 -16.62 6.91 -23.62
C GLN A 101 -15.65 6.22 -22.65
N ILE A 102 -15.97 6.12 -21.36
CA ILE A 102 -15.11 5.47 -20.37
C ILE A 102 -14.97 3.96 -20.66
N LEU A 103 -16.07 3.30 -20.98
CA LEU A 103 -16.07 1.84 -21.15
C LEU A 103 -15.17 1.38 -22.32
N PRO A 104 -15.29 1.94 -23.54
CA PRO A 104 -14.38 1.53 -24.62
C PRO A 104 -12.92 1.93 -24.33
N TRP A 105 -12.68 3.06 -23.65
CA TRP A 105 -11.33 3.46 -23.24
C TRP A 105 -10.72 2.44 -22.30
N LEU A 106 -11.44 2.00 -21.26
CA LEU A 106 -10.92 0.99 -20.32
C LEU A 106 -10.58 -0.32 -21.04
N ARG A 107 -11.45 -0.77 -21.95
CA ARG A 107 -11.21 -1.99 -22.72
C ARG A 107 -9.94 -1.86 -23.58
N GLU A 108 -9.81 -0.74 -24.28
CA GLU A 108 -8.65 -0.47 -25.14
C GLU A 108 -7.35 -0.44 -24.33
N GLN A 109 -7.35 0.30 -23.21
CA GLN A 109 -6.14 0.42 -22.39
C GLN A 109 -5.74 -0.94 -21.82
N HIS A 110 -6.71 -1.73 -21.34
CA HIS A 110 -6.44 -3.08 -20.83
C HIS A 110 -5.85 -3.96 -21.94
N ALA A 111 -6.43 -3.94 -23.13
CA ALA A 111 -5.95 -4.72 -24.28
C ALA A 111 -4.51 -4.32 -24.68
N ASN A 112 -4.13 -3.06 -24.42
CA ASN A 112 -2.78 -2.56 -24.67
C ASN A 112 -1.82 -2.82 -23.50
N GLY A 113 -2.26 -3.56 -22.49
CA GLY A 113 -1.41 -3.98 -21.37
C GLY A 113 -1.38 -3.07 -20.17
N ALA A 114 -2.26 -2.07 -20.11
CA ALA A 114 -2.36 -1.19 -18.94
C ALA A 114 -2.78 -1.96 -17.68
N VAL A 115 -2.29 -1.52 -16.55
CA VAL A 115 -2.73 -2.00 -15.22
C VAL A 115 -3.93 -1.16 -14.81
N LEU A 116 -5.04 -1.81 -14.50
CA LEU A 116 -6.27 -1.13 -14.07
C LEU A 116 -6.49 -1.38 -12.58
N CYS A 117 -6.70 -0.30 -11.82
CA CYS A 117 -6.89 -0.34 -10.36
C CYS A 117 -8.17 0.39 -10.01
N ALA A 118 -9.14 -0.31 -9.45
CA ALA A 118 -10.39 0.33 -9.04
C ALA A 118 -10.60 0.15 -7.53
N GLU A 119 -11.14 1.18 -6.91
CA GLU A 119 -11.43 1.14 -5.49
C GLU A 119 -12.93 1.33 -5.20
N ALA A 120 -13.42 0.52 -4.30
CA ALA A 120 -14.79 0.59 -3.79
C ALA A 120 -15.81 0.56 -4.95
N THR A 121 -16.63 1.61 -5.08
CA THR A 121 -17.62 1.72 -6.15
C THR A 121 -16.99 1.87 -7.54
N GLY A 122 -15.74 2.33 -7.63
CA GLY A 122 -15.03 2.43 -8.92
C GLY A 122 -14.96 1.10 -9.67
N VAL A 123 -15.09 -0.03 -8.94
CA VAL A 123 -15.06 -1.38 -9.54
C VAL A 123 -16.23 -1.59 -10.52
N TYR A 124 -17.34 -0.85 -10.35
CA TYR A 124 -18.48 -0.92 -11.28
C TYR A 124 -18.06 -0.61 -12.72
N TRP A 125 -17.15 0.35 -12.91
CA TRP A 125 -16.66 0.69 -14.26
C TRP A 125 -15.95 -0.51 -14.92
N LEU A 126 -15.17 -1.27 -14.15
CA LEU A 126 -14.47 -2.44 -14.67
C LEU A 126 -15.45 -3.58 -14.99
N ALA A 127 -16.46 -3.78 -14.14
CA ALA A 127 -17.48 -4.80 -14.35
C ALA A 127 -18.34 -4.48 -15.58
N GLU A 128 -18.78 -3.22 -15.70
CA GLU A 128 -19.60 -2.77 -16.85
C GLU A 128 -18.82 -2.85 -18.16
N ALA A 129 -17.50 -2.63 -18.10
CA ALA A 129 -16.65 -2.80 -19.29
C ALA A 129 -16.45 -4.29 -19.68
N GLY A 130 -16.93 -5.24 -18.86
CA GLY A 130 -16.76 -6.68 -19.10
C GLY A 130 -15.38 -7.20 -18.72
N LEU A 131 -14.56 -6.39 -18.07
CA LEU A 131 -13.18 -6.75 -17.75
C LEU A 131 -13.06 -7.69 -16.56
N LEU A 132 -14.16 -7.88 -15.84
CA LEU A 132 -14.20 -8.77 -14.67
C LEU A 132 -14.98 -10.07 -14.92
N ASP A 133 -15.53 -10.28 -16.11
CA ASP A 133 -16.30 -11.48 -16.44
C ASP A 133 -15.43 -12.73 -16.24
N GLY A 134 -15.90 -13.68 -15.41
CA GLY A 134 -15.18 -14.92 -15.08
C GLY A 134 -14.01 -14.73 -14.15
N LYS A 135 -13.77 -13.54 -13.64
CA LYS A 135 -12.63 -13.21 -12.77
C LYS A 135 -13.09 -12.92 -11.34
N GLU A 136 -12.19 -13.20 -10.39
CA GLU A 136 -12.42 -12.86 -8.99
C GLU A 136 -12.31 -11.35 -8.81
N ALA A 137 -13.29 -10.76 -8.12
CA ALA A 137 -13.32 -9.32 -7.84
C ALA A 137 -13.93 -9.04 -6.48
N THR A 138 -13.64 -7.88 -5.92
CA THR A 138 -14.32 -7.35 -4.74
C THR A 138 -14.72 -5.90 -5.02
N THR A 139 -15.64 -5.39 -4.21
CA THR A 139 -16.10 -4.00 -4.28
C THR A 139 -16.46 -3.53 -2.87
N TYR A 140 -17.12 -2.40 -2.74
CA TYR A 140 -17.52 -1.87 -1.44
C TYR A 140 -18.63 -2.73 -0.84
N TRP A 141 -18.44 -3.19 0.39
CA TRP A 141 -19.31 -4.18 1.07
C TRP A 141 -20.80 -3.83 1.01
N ARG A 142 -21.12 -2.54 1.11
CA ARG A 142 -22.49 -2.06 1.11
C ARG A 142 -23.23 -2.44 -0.18
N PHE A 143 -22.52 -2.62 -1.27
CA PHE A 143 -23.12 -2.89 -2.58
C PHE A 143 -22.91 -4.33 -3.07
N PHE A 144 -22.43 -5.25 -2.22
CA PHE A 144 -22.17 -6.63 -2.63
C PHE A 144 -23.39 -7.28 -3.33
N SER A 145 -24.58 -7.17 -2.72
CA SER A 145 -25.78 -7.80 -3.27
C SER A 145 -26.17 -7.21 -4.63
N ALA A 146 -26.22 -5.87 -4.70
CA ALA A 146 -26.57 -5.15 -5.94
C ALA A 146 -25.52 -5.43 -7.04
N PHE A 147 -24.25 -5.49 -6.67
CA PHE A 147 -23.17 -5.77 -7.62
C PHE A 147 -23.29 -7.21 -8.17
N ALA A 148 -23.50 -8.18 -7.30
CA ALA A 148 -23.64 -9.58 -7.72
C ALA A 148 -24.87 -9.80 -8.61
N GLU A 149 -25.97 -9.11 -8.31
CA GLU A 149 -27.18 -9.18 -9.13
C GLU A 149 -26.97 -8.56 -10.52
N ARG A 150 -26.27 -7.41 -10.59
CA ARG A 150 -26.02 -6.70 -11.84
C ARG A 150 -24.98 -7.42 -12.70
N TYR A 151 -23.94 -8.02 -12.07
CA TYR A 151 -22.83 -8.63 -12.79
C TYR A 151 -22.66 -10.11 -12.40
N PRO A 152 -23.61 -10.97 -12.79
CA PRO A 152 -23.58 -12.39 -12.36
C PRO A 152 -22.42 -13.20 -12.92
N LYS A 153 -21.71 -12.71 -13.93
CA LYS A 153 -20.51 -13.37 -14.46
C LYS A 153 -19.25 -13.09 -13.65
N VAL A 154 -19.26 -12.07 -12.78
CA VAL A 154 -18.13 -11.75 -11.93
C VAL A 154 -18.11 -12.69 -10.73
N LEU A 155 -16.94 -13.23 -10.40
CA LEU A 155 -16.79 -14.08 -9.21
C LEU A 155 -16.54 -13.18 -7.99
N LEU A 156 -17.64 -12.59 -7.47
CA LEU A 156 -17.55 -11.66 -6.35
C LEU A 156 -17.08 -12.36 -5.09
N ASN A 157 -15.95 -11.94 -4.55
CA ASN A 157 -15.42 -12.43 -3.28
C ASN A 157 -15.65 -11.37 -2.20
N GLN A 158 -16.64 -11.63 -1.34
CA GLN A 158 -17.04 -10.71 -0.27
C GLN A 158 -16.05 -10.71 0.90
N GLU A 159 -15.15 -11.69 0.92
CA GLU A 159 -14.21 -11.89 2.01
C GLU A 159 -12.86 -11.22 1.78
N LYS A 160 -12.51 -10.98 0.54
CA LYS A 160 -11.25 -10.34 0.20
C LYS A 160 -11.40 -8.84 0.14
N HIS A 161 -10.40 -8.13 0.65
CA HIS A 161 -10.32 -6.68 0.54
C HIS A 161 -9.55 -6.23 -0.69
N LEU A 162 -8.80 -7.15 -1.30
CA LEU A 162 -8.07 -6.94 -2.55
C LEU A 162 -8.20 -8.18 -3.41
N THR A 163 -8.45 -7.99 -4.69
CA THR A 163 -8.39 -9.06 -5.68
C THR A 163 -7.54 -8.62 -6.86
N ASP A 164 -6.93 -9.58 -7.56
CA ASP A 164 -6.16 -9.31 -8.76
C ASP A 164 -6.37 -10.43 -9.77
N ALA A 165 -6.57 -10.05 -11.00
CA ALA A 165 -6.68 -10.97 -12.12
C ALA A 165 -6.37 -10.24 -13.42
N ASP A 166 -5.40 -10.75 -14.19
CA ASP A 166 -5.13 -10.27 -15.55
C ASP A 166 -4.86 -8.74 -15.60
N ASN A 167 -3.97 -8.25 -14.74
CA ASN A 167 -3.63 -6.82 -14.62
C ASN A 167 -4.79 -5.93 -14.17
N VAL A 168 -5.88 -6.51 -13.66
CA VAL A 168 -7.01 -5.78 -13.10
C VAL A 168 -7.03 -6.00 -11.58
N TYR A 169 -7.01 -4.92 -10.82
CA TYR A 169 -6.96 -4.92 -9.36
C TYR A 169 -8.20 -4.23 -8.81
N CYS A 170 -8.85 -4.88 -7.84
CA CYS A 170 -10.02 -4.32 -7.17
C CYS A 170 -9.74 -4.22 -5.68
N ALA A 171 -9.97 -3.04 -5.10
CA ALA A 171 -9.86 -2.79 -3.67
C ALA A 171 -11.27 -2.50 -3.11
N GLY A 172 -11.63 -3.18 -2.02
CA GLY A 172 -12.96 -3.04 -1.43
C GLY A 172 -13.21 -1.72 -0.70
N GLY A 173 -12.18 -0.92 -0.50
CA GLY A 173 -12.30 0.37 0.17
C GLY A 173 -11.00 1.15 0.16
N THR A 174 -11.05 2.35 0.73
CA THR A 174 -9.95 3.31 0.70
C THR A 174 -8.67 2.78 1.35
N THR A 175 -8.79 2.07 2.48
CA THR A 175 -7.62 1.51 3.18
C THR A 175 -6.94 0.44 2.34
N SER A 176 -7.71 -0.47 1.75
CA SER A 176 -7.15 -1.51 0.88
C SER A 176 -6.58 -0.92 -0.42
N ALA A 177 -7.12 0.22 -0.88
CA ALA A 177 -6.52 0.95 -2.01
C ALA A 177 -5.12 1.44 -1.68
N CYS A 178 -4.87 1.90 -0.43
CA CYS A 178 -3.52 2.29 -0.01
C CYS A 178 -2.54 1.13 -0.14
N ASP A 179 -2.94 -0.06 0.33
CA ASP A 179 -2.12 -1.27 0.21
C ASP A 179 -1.84 -1.60 -1.26
N LEU A 180 -2.84 -1.44 -2.12
CA LEU A 180 -2.71 -1.66 -3.55
C LEU A 180 -1.70 -0.68 -4.17
N TYR A 181 -1.78 0.61 -3.82
CA TYR A 181 -0.83 1.62 -4.34
C TYR A 181 0.59 1.30 -3.90
N ILE A 182 0.81 0.93 -2.64
CA ILE A 182 2.13 0.52 -2.15
C ILE A 182 2.64 -0.71 -2.93
N TYR A 183 1.77 -1.69 -3.18
CA TYR A 183 2.11 -2.87 -3.98
C TYR A 183 2.57 -2.48 -5.40
N LEU A 184 1.83 -1.61 -6.07
CA LEU A 184 2.19 -1.16 -7.42
C LEU A 184 3.49 -0.36 -7.41
N ILE A 185 3.70 0.49 -6.40
CA ILE A 185 4.95 1.23 -6.25
C ILE A 185 6.12 0.24 -6.06
N GLU A 186 5.92 -0.81 -5.25
CA GLU A 186 6.94 -1.85 -5.08
C GLU A 186 7.23 -2.56 -6.42
N ARG A 187 6.18 -2.94 -7.14
CA ARG A 187 6.30 -3.62 -8.44
C ARG A 187 7.12 -2.81 -9.44
N PHE A 188 6.95 -1.50 -9.49
CA PHE A 188 7.57 -0.64 -10.50
C PHE A 188 8.82 0.10 -10.04
N CYS A 189 8.97 0.35 -8.74
CA CYS A 189 10.08 1.15 -8.18
C CYS A 189 10.93 0.39 -7.18
N GLY A 190 10.52 -0.80 -6.78
CA GLY A 190 11.24 -1.61 -5.82
C GLY A 190 10.84 -1.36 -4.37
N ALA A 191 11.21 -2.31 -3.51
CA ALA A 191 10.78 -2.34 -2.10
C ALA A 191 11.22 -1.11 -1.31
N ASN A 192 12.43 -0.60 -1.56
CA ASN A 192 12.95 0.55 -0.81
C ASN A 192 12.09 1.81 -1.01
N VAL A 193 11.66 2.06 -2.25
CA VAL A 193 10.78 3.21 -2.56
C VAL A 193 9.41 3.00 -1.93
N ALA A 194 8.84 1.79 -2.07
CA ALA A 194 7.53 1.47 -1.50
C ALA A 194 7.53 1.65 0.02
N GLN A 195 8.57 1.18 0.71
CA GLN A 195 8.72 1.35 2.15
C GLN A 195 8.83 2.82 2.56
N ALA A 196 9.57 3.61 1.78
CA ALA A 196 9.72 5.04 2.07
C ALA A 196 8.36 5.75 1.95
N VAL A 197 7.60 5.44 0.89
CA VAL A 197 6.25 6.01 0.70
C VAL A 197 5.32 5.57 1.83
N ALA A 198 5.33 4.27 2.19
CA ALA A 198 4.50 3.75 3.28
C ALA A 198 4.81 4.47 4.59
N ARG A 199 6.09 4.68 4.91
CA ARG A 199 6.49 5.41 6.12
C ARG A 199 6.02 6.86 6.12
N ASP A 200 6.01 7.51 4.96
CA ASP A 200 5.64 8.92 4.85
C ASP A 200 4.13 9.13 5.00
N ILE A 201 3.33 8.24 4.41
CA ILE A 201 1.87 8.41 4.33
C ILE A 201 1.14 7.53 5.35
N LEU A 202 1.60 6.28 5.54
CA LEU A 202 0.91 5.27 6.35
C LEU A 202 1.69 4.96 7.62
N TYR A 203 1.87 5.96 8.47
CA TYR A 203 2.70 5.84 9.67
C TYR A 203 2.35 4.61 10.53
N GLU A 204 1.09 4.25 10.60
CA GLU A 204 0.64 3.08 11.38
C GLU A 204 1.03 1.73 10.78
N VAL A 205 1.32 1.68 9.49
CA VAL A 205 1.78 0.45 8.82
C VAL A 205 3.18 0.04 9.29
N ARG A 206 3.90 0.92 9.98
CA ARG A 206 5.19 0.60 10.59
C ARG A 206 5.18 -0.68 11.45
N ARG A 207 4.03 -1.04 12.00
CA ARG A 207 3.91 -2.23 12.86
C ARG A 207 3.57 -3.50 12.10
N THR A 208 3.11 -3.37 10.84
CA THR A 208 2.59 -4.52 10.09
C THR A 208 3.25 -4.74 8.73
N TYR A 209 4.11 -3.83 8.28
CA TYR A 209 4.70 -3.91 6.95
C TYR A 209 6.07 -4.59 6.99
N SER A 210 6.19 -5.75 6.35
CA SER A 210 7.46 -6.45 6.16
C SER A 210 7.89 -6.32 4.68
N PRO A 211 9.16 -5.94 4.43
CA PRO A 211 9.64 -5.83 3.05
C PRO A 211 9.56 -7.16 2.31
N GLY A 212 9.07 -7.13 1.07
CA GLY A 212 9.09 -8.28 0.19
C GLY A 212 7.84 -9.15 0.19
N ARG A 213 6.83 -8.77 0.97
CA ARG A 213 5.48 -9.36 0.86
C ARG A 213 4.48 -8.26 1.10
N ILE A 214 3.44 -8.21 0.31
CA ILE A 214 2.26 -7.41 0.62
C ILE A 214 1.79 -7.92 1.97
N GLY A 215 2.22 -7.26 2.86
CA GLY A 215 2.36 -7.28 4.22
C GLY A 215 1.74 -8.30 5.12
N PHE A 216 2.10 -8.12 6.33
CA PHE A 216 1.33 -8.59 7.47
C PHE A 216 -0.14 -8.17 7.33
N GLY A 217 -0.43 -7.03 6.72
CA GLY A 217 -1.79 -6.63 6.38
C GLY A 217 -2.49 -7.66 5.49
N GLY A 218 -1.77 -8.15 4.47
CA GLY A 218 -2.27 -9.21 3.61
C GLY A 218 -2.46 -10.55 4.34
N GLN A 219 -1.63 -10.82 5.34
CA GLN A 219 -1.76 -12.03 6.15
C GLN A 219 -2.94 -11.95 7.13
N LYS A 220 -3.56 -10.77 7.30
CA LYS A 220 -4.78 -10.58 8.08
C LYS A 220 -6.02 -10.42 7.20
N LEU A 221 -5.86 -10.47 5.87
CA LEU A 221 -6.96 -10.35 4.92
C LEU A 221 -7.68 -11.69 4.68
N HIS A 222 -7.59 -12.61 5.64
CA HIS A 222 -8.31 -13.87 5.62
C HIS A 222 -9.52 -13.79 6.56
N GLN A 223 -10.41 -14.78 6.45
CA GLN A 223 -11.67 -14.76 7.19
C GLN A 223 -11.69 -15.68 8.38
N ASP A 224 -10.58 -16.29 8.73
CA ASP A 224 -10.53 -17.14 9.91
C ASP A 224 -10.43 -16.22 11.15
N VAL A 225 -11.60 -15.92 11.73
CA VAL A 225 -11.72 -15.02 12.88
C VAL A 225 -10.88 -15.49 14.06
N VAL A 226 -10.80 -16.81 14.26
CA VAL A 226 -10.00 -17.37 15.36
C VAL A 226 -8.50 -17.15 15.10
N ILE A 227 -8.06 -17.35 13.86
CA ILE A 227 -6.65 -17.10 13.52
C ILE A 227 -6.34 -15.61 13.62
N LEU A 228 -7.27 -14.71 13.23
CA LEU A 228 -7.08 -13.26 13.42
C LEU A 228 -6.90 -12.92 14.92
N GLN A 229 -7.72 -13.51 15.79
CA GLN A 229 -7.59 -13.30 17.24
C GLN A 229 -6.21 -13.77 17.73
N ILE A 230 -5.76 -14.93 17.25
CA ILE A 230 -4.45 -15.48 17.62
C ILE A 230 -3.32 -14.57 17.09
N GLN A 231 -3.43 -14.03 15.86
CA GLN A 231 -2.44 -13.09 15.33
C GLN A 231 -2.35 -11.83 16.20
N HIS A 232 -3.47 -11.26 16.62
CA HIS A 232 -3.48 -10.11 17.54
C HIS A 232 -2.85 -10.47 18.87
N TRP A 233 -3.21 -11.64 19.43
CA TRP A 233 -2.61 -12.11 20.68
C TRP A 233 -1.09 -12.26 20.54
N LEU A 234 -0.61 -12.85 19.43
CA LEU A 234 0.84 -12.97 19.17
C LEU A 234 1.53 -11.62 19.11
N GLU A 235 0.88 -10.61 18.52
CA GLU A 235 1.45 -9.25 18.44
C GLU A 235 1.59 -8.59 19.82
N GLU A 236 0.71 -8.92 20.73
CA GLU A 236 0.76 -8.39 22.10
C GLU A 236 1.71 -9.19 22.99
N HIS A 237 1.92 -10.48 22.71
CA HIS A 237 2.65 -11.40 23.56
C HIS A 237 3.90 -11.99 22.92
N PHE A 238 4.37 -11.41 21.81
CA PHE A 238 5.48 -12.01 21.02
C PHE A 238 6.75 -12.22 21.83
N ALA A 239 6.99 -11.37 22.85
CA ALA A 239 8.19 -11.47 23.70
C ALA A 239 8.03 -12.49 24.83
N ASP A 240 6.82 -12.94 25.09
CA ASP A 240 6.54 -13.85 26.20
C ASP A 240 6.98 -15.28 25.88
N LYS A 241 7.10 -16.09 26.92
CA LYS A 241 7.34 -17.52 26.80
C LYS A 241 5.98 -18.23 26.84
N PHE A 242 5.66 -18.92 25.76
CA PHE A 242 4.44 -19.71 25.67
C PHE A 242 4.66 -20.89 24.75
N ARG A 243 3.71 -21.83 24.77
CA ARG A 243 3.71 -22.97 23.85
C ARG A 243 2.51 -22.84 22.92
N PHE A 244 2.72 -23.12 21.64
CA PHE A 244 1.62 -23.08 20.66
C PHE A 244 0.52 -24.10 20.99
N GLU A 245 0.88 -25.19 21.69
CA GLU A 245 -0.09 -26.18 22.16
C GLU A 245 -1.12 -25.54 23.11
N ASP A 246 -0.65 -24.64 23.98
CA ASP A 246 -1.52 -23.97 24.95
C ASP A 246 -2.40 -22.94 24.24
N VAL A 247 -1.82 -22.16 23.30
CA VAL A 247 -2.58 -21.20 22.49
C VAL A 247 -3.68 -21.93 21.70
N ALA A 248 -3.36 -23.05 21.07
CA ALA A 248 -4.33 -23.85 20.32
C ALA A 248 -5.47 -24.34 21.25
N ARG A 249 -5.11 -24.86 22.43
CA ARG A 249 -6.06 -25.38 23.41
C ARG A 249 -7.02 -24.29 23.90
N GLU A 250 -6.50 -23.10 24.18
CA GLU A 250 -7.30 -21.95 24.63
C GLU A 250 -8.33 -21.52 23.58
N HIS A 251 -8.06 -21.81 22.31
CA HIS A 251 -8.98 -21.50 21.21
C HIS A 251 -9.73 -22.75 20.71
N GLY A 252 -9.78 -23.80 21.52
CA GLY A 252 -10.58 -25.00 21.24
C GLY A 252 -10.05 -25.85 20.09
N MET A 253 -8.74 -25.84 19.83
CA MET A 253 -8.13 -26.57 18.71
C MET A 253 -7.04 -27.52 19.16
N SER A 254 -6.92 -28.66 18.46
CA SER A 254 -5.71 -29.48 18.55
C SER A 254 -4.55 -28.70 17.87
N ILE A 255 -3.32 -28.99 18.28
CA ILE A 255 -2.13 -28.36 17.70
C ILE A 255 -2.06 -28.60 16.18
N ARG A 256 -2.42 -29.80 15.72
CA ARG A 256 -2.40 -30.15 14.30
C ARG A 256 -3.39 -29.28 13.50
N ASN A 257 -4.61 -29.11 14.03
CA ASN A 257 -5.63 -28.26 13.40
C ASN A 257 -5.19 -26.80 13.37
N PHE A 258 -4.64 -26.30 14.49
CA PHE A 258 -4.11 -24.95 14.59
C PHE A 258 -3.02 -24.69 13.55
N MET A 259 -2.02 -25.58 13.46
CA MET A 259 -0.91 -25.43 12.50
C MET A 259 -1.43 -25.34 11.06
N ARG A 260 -2.37 -26.24 10.71
CA ARG A 260 -2.97 -26.28 9.37
C ARG A 260 -3.77 -25.01 9.08
N ARG A 261 -4.66 -24.61 10.00
CA ARG A 261 -5.51 -23.42 9.85
C ARG A 261 -4.67 -22.15 9.75
N PHE A 262 -3.68 -22.02 10.63
CA PHE A 262 -2.80 -20.84 10.64
C PHE A 262 -2.06 -20.73 9.31
N GLN A 263 -1.47 -21.82 8.81
CA GLN A 263 -0.76 -21.82 7.54
C GLN A 263 -1.71 -21.54 6.35
N THR A 264 -2.90 -22.11 6.37
CA THR A 264 -3.91 -21.86 5.33
C THR A 264 -4.31 -20.38 5.30
N ALA A 265 -4.55 -19.79 6.47
CA ALA A 265 -5.00 -18.40 6.60
C ALA A 265 -3.90 -17.40 6.27
N THR A 266 -2.70 -17.61 6.80
CA THR A 266 -1.61 -16.60 6.75
C THR A 266 -0.56 -16.89 5.68
N GLY A 267 -0.50 -18.11 5.16
CA GLY A 267 0.57 -18.55 4.27
C GLY A 267 1.87 -18.92 5.01
N ASP A 268 1.88 -18.83 6.34
CA ASP A 268 3.09 -19.01 7.15
C ASP A 268 2.85 -19.99 8.28
N LYS A 269 3.90 -20.69 8.72
CA LYS A 269 3.85 -21.50 9.94
C LYS A 269 3.87 -20.58 11.16
N PRO A 270 3.14 -20.92 12.24
CA PRO A 270 3.09 -20.04 13.43
C PRO A 270 4.44 -19.65 14.00
N LEU A 271 5.40 -20.58 14.04
CA LEU A 271 6.73 -20.27 14.55
C LEU A 271 7.48 -19.26 13.64
N HIS A 272 7.38 -19.39 12.32
CA HIS A 272 7.97 -18.43 11.38
C HIS A 272 7.34 -17.04 11.55
N TYR A 273 6.02 -17.00 11.71
CA TYR A 273 5.29 -15.77 11.95
C TYR A 273 5.79 -15.08 13.23
N LEU A 274 5.91 -15.84 14.32
CA LEU A 274 6.42 -15.32 15.61
C LEU A 274 7.87 -14.82 15.48
N GLN A 275 8.73 -15.61 14.84
CA GLN A 275 10.13 -15.21 14.63
C GLN A 275 10.21 -13.91 13.85
N ARG A 276 9.39 -13.75 12.82
CA ARG A 276 9.36 -12.52 12.02
C ARG A 276 8.87 -11.32 12.85
N LEU A 277 7.84 -11.48 13.68
CA LEU A 277 7.40 -10.43 14.61
C LEU A 277 8.56 -9.95 15.49
N ARG A 278 9.29 -10.90 16.08
CA ARG A 278 10.42 -10.63 16.97
C ARG A 278 11.55 -9.90 16.23
N ILE A 279 11.87 -10.36 15.02
CA ILE A 279 12.95 -9.76 14.21
C ILE A 279 12.57 -8.34 13.77
N GLU A 280 11.31 -8.12 13.34
CA GLU A 280 10.86 -6.79 12.92
C GLU A 280 10.88 -5.82 14.11
N THR A 281 10.45 -6.27 15.28
CA THR A 281 10.55 -5.46 16.51
C THR A 281 12.01 -5.14 16.83
N ALA A 282 12.89 -6.14 16.72
CA ALA A 282 14.32 -5.95 16.97
C ALA A 282 14.94 -4.93 15.99
N LYS A 283 14.55 -4.93 14.72
CA LYS A 283 15.00 -3.92 13.75
C LYS A 283 14.66 -2.50 14.21
N GLY A 284 13.43 -2.32 14.70
CA GLY A 284 12.99 -1.02 15.24
C GLY A 284 13.83 -0.59 16.46
N LEU A 285 14.09 -1.52 17.37
CA LEU A 285 14.90 -1.24 18.57
C LEU A 285 16.36 -0.96 18.20
N LEU A 286 16.92 -1.69 17.22
CA LEU A 286 18.30 -1.50 16.76
C LEU A 286 18.50 -0.13 16.12
N SER A 287 17.52 0.34 15.35
CA SER A 287 17.61 1.63 14.66
C SER A 287 17.20 2.81 15.55
N GLY A 288 16.28 2.58 16.50
CA GLY A 288 15.70 3.65 17.33
C GLY A 288 16.30 3.83 18.71
N THR A 289 17.19 2.91 19.16
CA THR A 289 17.73 2.96 20.53
C THR A 289 19.22 2.63 20.54
N ARG A 290 19.87 2.96 21.68
CA ARG A 290 21.27 2.59 21.96
C ARG A 290 21.38 1.33 22.82
N LYS A 291 20.32 0.59 23.02
CA LYS A 291 20.31 -0.63 23.84
C LYS A 291 21.32 -1.67 23.29
N SER A 292 21.90 -2.44 24.20
CA SER A 292 22.82 -3.51 23.78
C SER A 292 22.08 -4.60 23.00
N ILE A 293 22.80 -5.33 22.14
CA ILE A 293 22.23 -6.45 21.40
C ILE A 293 21.64 -7.49 22.37
N LYS A 294 22.32 -7.71 23.49
CA LYS A 294 21.86 -8.63 24.54
C LYS A 294 20.52 -8.16 25.13
N THR A 295 20.39 -6.86 25.41
CA THR A 295 19.15 -6.28 25.93
C THR A 295 18.02 -6.45 24.92
N ILE A 296 18.30 -6.12 23.64
CA ILE A 296 17.31 -6.23 22.58
C ILE A 296 16.86 -7.68 22.39
N SER A 297 17.83 -8.61 22.38
CA SER A 297 17.47 -10.02 22.23
C SER A 297 16.50 -10.47 23.33
N TYR A 298 16.76 -10.06 24.55
CA TYR A 298 15.89 -10.38 25.69
C TYR A 298 14.50 -9.72 25.56
N GLU A 299 14.46 -8.45 25.16
CA GLU A 299 13.20 -7.70 25.01
C GLU A 299 12.31 -8.27 23.90
N VAL A 300 12.91 -8.92 22.90
CA VAL A 300 12.10 -9.55 21.82
C VAL A 300 11.90 -11.05 22.05
N GLY A 301 12.19 -11.55 23.26
CA GLY A 301 11.81 -12.90 23.68
C GLY A 301 12.88 -13.98 23.45
N TYR A 302 14.18 -13.62 23.36
CA TYR A 302 15.27 -14.59 23.22
C TYR A 302 16.24 -14.48 24.40
N ASP A 303 16.39 -15.56 25.15
CA ASP A 303 17.33 -15.62 26.26
C ASP A 303 18.79 -15.71 25.79
N ASP A 304 19.02 -16.30 24.60
CA ASP A 304 20.36 -16.49 24.03
C ASP A 304 20.61 -15.46 22.91
N ALA A 305 21.47 -14.50 23.20
CA ALA A 305 21.82 -13.45 22.25
C ALA A 305 22.56 -13.98 21.02
N SER A 306 23.29 -15.12 21.16
CA SER A 306 23.98 -15.75 20.03
C SER A 306 22.99 -16.41 19.07
N PHE A 307 22.00 -17.11 19.64
CA PHE A 307 20.90 -17.68 18.84
C PHE A 307 20.12 -16.57 18.14
N PHE A 308 19.78 -15.52 18.86
CA PHE A 308 19.10 -14.34 18.30
C PHE A 308 19.90 -13.77 17.12
N ALA A 309 21.21 -13.56 17.30
CA ALA A 309 22.07 -12.97 16.25
C ALA A 309 22.11 -13.85 14.98
N ARG A 310 22.16 -15.17 15.14
CA ARG A 310 22.11 -16.10 14.00
C ARG A 310 20.75 -16.00 13.29
N LEU A 311 19.67 -16.03 14.05
CA LEU A 311 18.32 -15.95 13.50
C LEU A 311 18.09 -14.59 12.81
N PHE A 312 18.55 -13.50 13.42
CA PHE A 312 18.46 -12.15 12.86
C PHE A 312 19.19 -12.10 11.51
N ARG A 313 20.41 -12.68 11.44
CA ARG A 313 21.18 -12.73 10.21
C ARG A 313 20.49 -13.57 9.14
N GLN A 314 19.85 -14.67 9.53
CA GLN A 314 19.09 -15.52 8.61
C GLN A 314 17.93 -14.76 7.97
N HIS A 315 17.27 -13.86 8.72
CA HIS A 315 16.13 -13.08 8.24
C HIS A 315 16.52 -11.80 7.51
N THR A 316 17.71 -11.23 7.80
CA THR A 316 18.07 -9.89 7.31
C THR A 316 19.35 -9.86 6.48
N GLU A 317 20.05 -10.98 6.41
CA GLU A 317 21.39 -11.15 5.80
C GLU A 317 22.51 -10.37 6.52
N LEU A 318 22.16 -9.59 7.55
CA LEU A 318 23.10 -8.77 8.33
C LEU A 318 23.08 -9.22 9.80
N SER A 319 24.22 -9.11 10.48
CA SER A 319 24.21 -9.26 11.93
C SER A 319 23.51 -8.05 12.57
N PRO A 320 23.01 -8.17 13.81
CA PRO A 320 22.37 -7.03 14.49
C PRO A 320 23.27 -5.78 14.56
N ASN A 321 24.56 -5.95 14.77
CA ASN A 321 25.52 -4.85 14.80
C ASN A 321 25.67 -4.20 13.41
N GLN A 322 25.79 -5.01 12.38
CA GLN A 322 25.87 -4.50 11.00
C GLN A 322 24.58 -3.74 10.63
N TYR A 323 23.46 -4.27 11.03
CA TYR A 323 22.16 -3.62 10.80
C TYR A 323 22.10 -2.27 11.51
N ARG A 324 22.56 -2.20 12.73
CA ARG A 324 22.64 -0.94 13.48
C ARG A 324 23.57 0.05 12.80
N UNK A 325 24.57 -0.28 12.36
CA UNK A 325 25.56 0.54 11.76
C UNK A 325 25.15 1.00 10.39
N UNK A 326 24.28 0.18 9.81
CA UNK A 326 23.76 0.52 8.50
C UNK A 326 22.65 1.55 8.61
N UNK A 327 21.86 1.34 9.79
CA UNK A 327 20.81 2.29 10.00
C UNK A 327 21.29 3.61 10.58
N UNK A 328 22.40 3.55 11.24
CA UNK A 328 23.04 4.73 11.73
C UNK A 328 23.79 5.47 10.65
N UNK A 329 24.34 4.92 9.86
CA UNK A 329 24.96 5.51 8.70
C UNK A 329 23.98 6.16 7.81
N UNK A 330 22.83 5.52 7.74
CA UNK A 330 21.77 6.07 6.92
C UNK A 330 21.10 7.29 7.59
N UNK A 331 21.08 7.19 8.77
CA UNK A 331 20.57 8.32 9.51
C UNK A 331 21.53 9.47 9.59
N UNK A 332 22.71 9.22 9.62
CA UNK A 332 23.70 10.20 9.56
C UNK A 332 23.90 10.78 8.19
N UNK A 333 23.74 10.10 7.45
CA UNK A 333 23.75 10.53 6.07
C UNK A 333 22.57 11.42 5.75
N UNK A 334 21.58 11.02 6.27
CA UNK A 334 20.40 11.83 6.15
C UNK A 334 20.48 13.15 6.92
N UNK A 335 21.07 13.05 7.83
CA UNK A 335 21.33 14.18 8.62
C UNK A 335 22.40 15.07 8.05
N UNK A 336 23.19 14.58 7.54
CA UNK A 336 24.20 15.32 6.86
C UNK A 336 23.70 15.96 5.59
N SER A 337 22.86 15.39 4.82
CA SER A 337 22.16 15.93 3.66
C SER A 337 21.21 17.08 4.02
N CYS A 338 20.53 16.94 5.09
CA CYS A 338 19.63 18.01 5.55
C CYS A 338 20.38 19.27 6.01
N LYS A 339 21.54 19.10 6.59
CA LYS A 339 22.36 20.23 7.01
C LYS A 339 23.03 20.96 5.84
N LEU A 340 23.17 20.31 4.70
CA LEU A 340 23.76 20.91 3.52
C LEU A 340 22.74 21.67 2.64
N GLN A 341 21.46 21.58 2.99
CA GLN A 341 20.38 22.24 2.23
C GLN A 341 19.86 23.54 2.89
N GLU A 342 20.50 23.99 3.98
CA GLU A 342 20.17 25.31 4.53
C GLU A 342 21.34 26.29 4.36
N PRO A 343 21.45 26.94 3.17
CA PRO A 343 21.53 28.40 3.12
C PRO A 343 20.72 28.95 1.94
N GLY A 344 19.65 29.63 2.22
CA GLY A 344 19.00 30.43 1.19
C GLY A 344 17.51 30.66 1.22
N LEU A 345 16.85 30.39 2.35
CA LEU A 345 15.41 30.68 2.42
C LEU A 345 15.04 31.53 3.65
N LEU A 346 15.87 32.56 3.91
CA LEU A 346 15.52 33.59 4.89
C LEU A 346 15.92 34.95 4.38
N ALA A 347 15.39 35.35 3.22
CA ALA A 347 15.38 36.76 2.78
C ALA A 347 14.22 36.98 1.81
N CYS A 348 13.01 36.78 2.24
CA CYS A 348 11.88 37.41 1.57
C CYS A 348 11.02 38.01 2.68
N GLY A 349 11.34 39.28 2.98
CA GLY A 349 10.57 40.05 3.95
C GLY A 349 9.16 40.26 3.45
N LEU A 350 8.22 39.58 4.05
CA LEU A 350 6.81 39.92 3.92
C LEU A 350 6.53 41.12 4.82
N GLN A 351 6.54 42.32 4.21
CA GLN A 351 5.93 43.49 4.84
C GLN A 351 4.42 43.25 4.87
N LEU A 352 3.90 42.91 6.03
CA LEU A 352 2.47 42.93 6.29
C LEU A 352 2.05 44.38 6.43
N GLU A 353 1.54 44.95 5.36
CA GLU A 353 0.79 46.21 5.44
C GLU A 353 -0.56 45.89 6.08
N THR A 354 -0.80 46.50 7.22
CA THR A 354 -2.08 46.48 7.92
C THR A 354 -3.14 47.21 7.09
N CYS A 355 -4.08 46.46 6.52
CA CYS A 355 -5.30 47.04 6.01
C CYS A 355 -6.22 47.37 7.19
N ARG A 356 -6.40 48.66 7.45
CA ARG A 356 -7.48 49.14 8.29
C ARG A 356 -8.72 49.19 7.42
N CYS A 357 -9.74 48.50 7.85
CA CYS A 357 -11.10 48.72 7.32
C CYS A 357 -11.78 49.79 8.16
N ASP A 358 -12.14 50.86 7.54
CA ASP A 358 -13.18 51.77 8.05
C ASP A 358 -14.53 51.29 7.53
#